data_30b03d016bdc87c2702cfe0e5fd28760
#
_entry.id   30b03d016bdc87c2702cfe0e5fd28760
#
_cell.length_a   1.000
_cell.length_b   1.000
_cell.length_c   1.000
_cell.angle_alpha   90.00
_cell.angle_beta   90.00
_cell.angle_gamma   90.00
#
_symmetry.space_group_name_H-M   'P 1'
#
loop_
_entity.id
_entity.type
_entity.pdbx_description
1 polymer ?
#
loop_
_entity_poly.entity_id
_entity_poly.type
_entity_poly.pdbx_seq_one_letter_code
_entity_poly.pdbx_strand_id
1 'polypeptide(L)'
;MNMRSFVALALLGLLSMSARAQDDYAWQWPIELPPSQDGAYRIELAPEVYGASVHADLRDVQVLDATGTLVASQVFPAPALPPPDLRTQDLAWFPIPAPRLASTDGLSIAVEQSDSGTLTTASIRNVTAPVTPGVAATAGWLIDRGAQAGRLRTLAVTWADTNAQIDARFRLEGSDDLRHWQLLDPGLWLLQLRNEDRELRTEATRLDTSLRYLRLAPLKADAALLPRSFHGTASTQTEPTGWRWLDVAASADEGDGYHYELRGRYPIERVDVTLPPNSNASWSLAIDDTDFQRANGKAHPTLLASNWNTWNLVVDGTRQQSPALTLAAPTSKRQWRLVPQERGTPATAPTLRLGYRAGGLVFLAQGQPPYTLVAGQARARATRTSLAPMLEAVRARNGAQWQPANAQLGTMSERAGVRAYTPTPRARDWKSVLLWTLLVAGTLLVTGFALSLLRRSRDPADPT
;
A
#
# COMPACT_ATOMS: atom_id res chain seq x y z
N MET A 1 -18.56 67.62 5.32
CA MET A 1 -18.82 66.18 5.26
C MET A 1 -17.76 65.51 6.08
N ASN A 2 -18.09 65.10 7.31
CA ASN A 2 -17.15 64.89 8.39
C ASN A 2 -16.41 63.54 8.29
N MET A 3 -15.11 63.57 8.42
CA MET A 3 -14.17 62.44 8.44
C MET A 3 -14.56 61.31 9.44
N ARG A 4 -15.41 61.59 10.41
CA ARG A 4 -15.95 60.65 11.38
C ARG A 4 -17.00 59.67 10.79
N SER A 5 -17.70 60.06 9.71
CA SER A 5 -18.69 59.22 9.05
C SER A 5 -18.05 58.14 8.13
N PHE A 6 -16.84 58.39 7.64
CA PHE A 6 -16.11 57.40 6.81
C PHE A 6 -15.50 56.27 7.65
N VAL A 7 -15.08 56.53 8.89
CA VAL A 7 -14.51 55.52 9.79
C VAL A 7 -15.60 54.55 10.30
N ALA A 8 -16.81 55.04 10.51
CA ALA A 8 -17.93 54.20 10.96
C ALA A 8 -18.42 53.24 9.85
N LEU A 9 -18.41 53.67 8.58
CA LEU A 9 -18.78 52.81 7.46
C LEU A 9 -17.72 51.73 7.14
N ALA A 10 -16.43 52.02 7.39
CA ALA A 10 -15.34 51.06 7.21
C ALA A 10 -15.32 49.97 8.31
N LEU A 11 -15.76 50.29 9.54
CA LEU A 11 -15.87 49.32 10.63
C LEU A 11 -17.06 48.36 10.46
N LEU A 12 -18.18 48.81 9.88
CA LEU A 12 -19.34 47.93 9.62
C LEU A 12 -19.05 46.93 8.48
N GLY A 13 -18.12 47.23 7.55
CA GLY A 13 -17.71 46.33 6.47
C GLY A 13 -16.80 45.18 6.91
N LEU A 14 -16.14 45.26 8.07
CA LEU A 14 -15.22 44.25 8.58
C LEU A 14 -15.90 43.13 9.40
N LEU A 15 -17.13 43.36 9.87
CA LEU A 15 -17.91 42.37 10.63
C LEU A 15 -18.66 41.35 9.79
N SER A 16 -18.75 41.54 8.47
CA SER A 16 -19.52 40.68 7.57
C SER A 16 -18.67 39.54 6.93
N MET A 17 -17.36 39.44 7.22
CA MET A 17 -16.48 38.43 6.58
C MET A 17 -16.38 37.12 7.36
N SER A 18 -16.95 37.02 8.56
CA SER A 18 -16.83 35.79 9.37
C SER A 18 -17.88 34.72 9.05
N ALA A 19 -18.96 35.04 8.33
CA ALA A 19 -20.09 34.13 8.11
C ALA A 19 -19.96 33.20 6.87
N ARG A 20 -18.91 33.33 6.08
CA ARG A 20 -18.78 32.55 4.83
C ARG A 20 -17.86 31.31 4.90
N ALA A 21 -17.25 31.01 6.02
CA ALA A 21 -16.43 29.81 6.19
C ALA A 21 -17.25 28.54 6.43
N GLN A 22 -18.54 28.68 6.71
CA GLN A 22 -19.41 27.57 7.12
C GLN A 22 -19.91 26.68 5.98
N ASP A 23 -19.97 27.16 4.73
CA ASP A 23 -20.60 26.47 3.61
C ASP A 23 -19.59 25.85 2.61
N ASP A 24 -18.33 25.70 3.01
CA ASP A 24 -17.25 25.30 2.09
C ASP A 24 -17.07 23.79 1.93
N TYR A 25 -17.82 22.94 2.68
CA TYR A 25 -17.72 21.48 2.62
C TYR A 25 -18.85 20.88 1.78
N ALA A 26 -18.52 19.86 0.98
CA ALA A 26 -19.52 19.20 0.12
C ALA A 26 -20.53 18.38 0.93
N TRP A 27 -20.04 17.64 1.93
CA TRP A 27 -20.80 16.64 2.65
C TRP A 27 -20.63 16.76 4.15
N GLN A 28 -21.63 16.27 4.90
CA GLN A 28 -21.62 16.24 6.35
C GLN A 28 -22.31 15.01 6.92
N TRP A 29 -21.88 14.62 8.13
CA TRP A 29 -22.41 13.51 8.92
C TRP A 29 -22.59 13.97 10.36
N PRO A 30 -23.78 13.86 10.95
CA PRO A 30 -23.94 14.05 12.39
C PRO A 30 -23.08 13.04 13.15
N ILE A 31 -22.50 13.46 14.28
CA ILE A 31 -21.72 12.56 15.14
C ILE A 31 -22.57 12.23 16.36
N GLU A 32 -22.82 10.94 16.56
CA GLU A 32 -23.50 10.39 17.72
C GLU A 32 -22.48 9.98 18.77
N LEU A 33 -22.53 10.69 19.90
CA LEU A 33 -21.64 10.42 21.03
C LEU A 33 -22.22 9.32 21.92
N PRO A 34 -21.37 8.45 22.50
CA PRO A 34 -21.79 7.54 23.55
C PRO A 34 -22.21 8.34 24.79
N PRO A 35 -22.96 7.77 25.75
CA PRO A 35 -23.41 8.46 26.95
C PRO A 35 -22.28 8.86 27.92
N SER A 36 -21.02 8.54 27.61
CA SER A 36 -19.84 8.92 28.38
C SER A 36 -19.48 10.39 28.14
N GLN A 37 -18.96 11.05 29.20
CA GLN A 37 -18.44 12.43 29.11
C GLN A 37 -16.92 12.42 28.93
N ASP A 38 -16.45 11.84 27.81
CA ASP A 38 -15.03 11.81 27.51
C ASP A 38 -14.59 13.10 26.81
N GLY A 39 -13.34 13.50 27.02
CA GLY A 39 -12.76 14.68 26.38
C GLY A 39 -12.27 14.43 24.96
N ALA A 40 -12.17 13.15 24.55
CA ALA A 40 -11.73 12.76 23.22
C ALA A 40 -12.54 11.58 22.70
N TYR A 41 -12.92 11.64 21.43
CA TYR A 41 -13.70 10.61 20.76
C TYR A 41 -13.00 10.14 19.49
N ARG A 42 -13.21 8.86 19.14
CA ARG A 42 -12.74 8.24 17.93
C ARG A 42 -13.92 7.83 17.04
N ILE A 43 -13.79 8.05 15.75
CA ILE A 43 -14.75 7.66 14.72
C ILE A 43 -14.01 6.78 13.72
N GLU A 44 -14.55 5.62 13.36
CA GLU A 44 -14.08 4.88 12.18
C GLU A 44 -14.59 5.55 10.92
N LEU A 45 -13.69 5.81 9.95
CA LEU A 45 -14.06 6.48 8.71
C LEU A 45 -14.83 5.54 7.80
N ALA A 46 -16.08 5.92 7.51
CA ALA A 46 -16.93 5.22 6.56
C ALA A 46 -16.41 5.38 5.11
N PRO A 47 -16.72 4.45 4.20
CA PRO A 47 -16.30 4.53 2.79
C PRO A 47 -16.69 5.84 2.11
N GLU A 48 -17.85 6.38 2.45
CA GLU A 48 -18.40 7.62 1.89
C GLU A 48 -17.53 8.83 2.23
N VAL A 49 -16.87 8.83 3.40
CA VAL A 49 -15.97 9.91 3.81
C VAL A 49 -14.74 9.98 2.92
N TYR A 50 -14.15 8.81 2.61
CA TYR A 50 -13.04 8.72 1.65
C TYR A 50 -13.48 9.14 0.24
N GLY A 51 -14.71 8.72 -0.16
CA GLY A 51 -15.31 9.08 -1.44
C GLY A 51 -15.54 10.58 -1.60
N ALA A 52 -15.85 11.28 -0.50
CA ALA A 52 -16.07 12.72 -0.46
C ALA A 52 -14.78 13.54 -0.43
N SER A 53 -13.67 12.98 0.08
CA SER A 53 -12.41 13.72 0.23
C SER A 53 -11.70 13.96 -1.11
N VAL A 54 -11.14 15.16 -1.26
CA VAL A 54 -10.34 15.57 -2.44
C VAL A 54 -8.84 15.55 -2.18
N HIS A 55 -8.43 15.58 -0.92
CA HIS A 55 -7.02 15.64 -0.54
C HIS A 55 -6.48 14.25 -0.17
N ALA A 56 -5.28 13.94 -0.67
CA ALA A 56 -4.63 12.64 -0.44
C ALA A 56 -4.33 12.36 1.04
N ASP A 57 -4.12 13.40 1.82
CA ASP A 57 -3.87 13.38 3.27
C ASP A 57 -5.14 13.54 4.12
N LEU A 58 -6.32 13.55 3.50
CA LEU A 58 -7.63 13.70 4.15
C LEU A 58 -7.76 14.96 5.03
N ARG A 59 -6.97 16.02 4.75
CA ARG A 59 -7.02 17.28 5.53
C ARG A 59 -8.34 18.03 5.42
N ASP A 60 -9.17 17.67 4.45
CA ASP A 60 -10.52 18.18 4.25
C ASP A 60 -11.58 17.35 5.00
N VAL A 61 -11.17 16.37 5.80
CA VAL A 61 -12.03 15.62 6.72
C VAL A 61 -11.83 16.22 8.10
N GLN A 62 -12.83 16.98 8.58
CA GLN A 62 -12.74 17.80 9.80
C GLN A 62 -14.02 17.68 10.62
N VAL A 63 -13.98 18.16 11.86
CA VAL A 63 -15.15 18.18 12.76
C VAL A 63 -15.53 19.62 13.10
N LEU A 64 -16.80 19.89 13.04
CA LEU A 64 -17.41 21.17 13.46
C LEU A 64 -18.24 20.97 14.73
N ASP A 65 -18.27 21.98 15.58
CA ASP A 65 -19.21 22.07 16.68
C ASP A 65 -20.59 22.65 16.23
N ALA A 66 -21.52 22.77 17.15
CA ALA A 66 -22.87 23.32 16.87
C ALA A 66 -22.84 24.76 16.32
N THR A 67 -21.78 25.52 16.58
CA THR A 67 -21.62 26.89 16.07
C THR A 67 -20.98 26.92 14.68
N GLY A 68 -20.55 25.75 14.14
CA GLY A 68 -19.81 25.63 12.90
C GLY A 68 -18.31 25.97 13.05
N THR A 69 -17.82 26.02 14.27
CA THR A 69 -16.39 26.22 14.54
C THR A 69 -15.62 24.89 14.41
N LEU A 70 -14.42 24.95 13.79
CA LEU A 70 -13.54 23.79 13.68
C LEU A 70 -13.08 23.33 15.04
N VAL A 71 -13.25 22.05 15.29
CA VAL A 71 -12.78 21.34 16.48
C VAL A 71 -11.45 20.67 16.17
N ALA A 72 -10.55 20.61 17.17
CA ALA A 72 -9.28 19.93 17.01
C ALA A 72 -9.51 18.46 16.67
N SER A 73 -9.14 18.07 15.46
CA SER A 73 -9.34 16.72 14.91
C SER A 73 -8.16 16.28 14.05
N GLN A 74 -7.91 14.98 14.02
CA GLN A 74 -6.85 14.38 13.20
C GLN A 74 -7.27 13.01 12.70
N VAL A 75 -7.01 12.76 11.43
CA VAL A 75 -7.16 11.43 10.82
C VAL A 75 -5.92 10.59 11.13
N PHE A 76 -6.14 9.35 11.56
CA PHE A 76 -5.12 8.34 11.80
C PHE A 76 -5.30 7.20 10.80
N PRO A 77 -4.22 6.62 10.30
CA PRO A 77 -4.30 5.44 9.44
C PRO A 77 -4.95 4.27 10.17
N ALA A 78 -5.34 3.24 9.43
CA ALA A 78 -5.75 1.98 10.04
C ALA A 78 -4.68 1.48 11.02
N PRO A 79 -5.08 0.87 12.15
CA PRO A 79 -4.13 0.27 13.07
C PRO A 79 -3.17 -0.67 12.32
N ALA A 80 -1.90 -0.67 12.73
CA ALA A 80 -0.96 -1.64 12.20
C ALA A 80 -1.54 -3.04 12.40
N LEU A 81 -1.38 -3.89 11.37
CA LEU A 81 -1.73 -5.30 11.55
C LEU A 81 -0.87 -5.86 12.68
N PRO A 82 -1.44 -6.64 13.59
CA PRO A 82 -0.63 -7.33 14.56
C PRO A 82 0.44 -8.13 13.81
N PRO A 83 1.67 -8.18 14.32
CA PRO A 83 2.68 -9.01 13.69
C PRO A 83 2.12 -10.44 13.60
N PRO A 84 2.36 -11.13 12.46
CA PRO A 84 1.90 -12.50 12.33
C PRO A 84 2.46 -13.35 13.49
N ASP A 85 1.63 -14.22 14.04
CA ASP A 85 2.11 -15.20 15.02
C ASP A 85 3.01 -16.19 14.27
N LEU A 86 4.31 -15.91 14.34
CA LEU A 86 5.33 -16.68 13.65
C LEU A 86 5.81 -17.80 14.57
N ARG A 87 5.62 -19.04 14.15
CA ARG A 87 6.13 -20.22 14.84
C ARG A 87 7.21 -20.89 14.00
N THR A 88 8.36 -21.06 14.57
CA THR A 88 9.43 -21.85 13.98
C THR A 88 9.28 -23.29 14.43
N GLN A 89 9.30 -24.20 13.47
CA GLN A 89 9.16 -25.64 13.70
C GLN A 89 10.18 -26.40 12.86
N ASP A 90 10.56 -27.55 13.34
CA ASP A 90 11.36 -28.50 12.60
C ASP A 90 10.47 -29.14 11.53
N LEU A 91 11.03 -29.26 10.33
CA LEU A 91 10.32 -29.83 9.19
C LEU A 91 10.85 -31.24 8.92
N ALA A 92 9.92 -32.17 8.73
CA ALA A 92 10.28 -33.51 8.30
C ALA A 92 10.86 -33.46 6.89
N TRP A 93 11.97 -34.16 6.65
CA TRP A 93 12.63 -34.18 5.36
C TRP A 93 13.16 -35.53 4.96
N PHE A 94 13.27 -35.75 3.67
CA PHE A 94 13.66 -37.02 3.08
C PHE A 94 14.67 -36.80 1.93
N PRO A 95 15.81 -37.53 1.87
CA PRO A 95 16.72 -37.44 0.75
C PRO A 95 16.06 -38.04 -0.50
N ILE A 96 16.17 -37.35 -1.63
CA ILE A 96 15.76 -37.86 -2.93
C ILE A 96 16.97 -38.52 -3.57
N PRO A 97 16.92 -39.83 -3.84
CA PRO A 97 18.05 -40.52 -4.49
C PRO A 97 18.29 -39.94 -5.88
N ALA A 98 19.59 -39.77 -6.25
CA ALA A 98 19.91 -39.40 -7.60
C ALA A 98 19.56 -40.57 -8.56
N PRO A 99 18.95 -40.29 -9.73
CA PRO A 99 18.71 -41.31 -10.72
C PRO A 99 20.07 -41.91 -11.13
N ARG A 100 20.21 -43.22 -10.97
CA ARG A 100 21.38 -43.92 -11.49
C ARG A 100 21.30 -43.87 -13.02
N LEU A 101 22.31 -43.35 -13.66
CA LEU A 101 22.48 -43.42 -15.12
C LEU A 101 22.75 -44.86 -15.54
N ALA A 102 21.72 -45.68 -15.54
CA ALA A 102 21.73 -46.99 -16.20
C ALA A 102 20.29 -47.35 -16.56
N SER A 103 20.02 -47.25 -17.86
CA SER A 103 18.83 -47.67 -18.61
C SER A 103 17.66 -46.66 -18.68
N THR A 104 17.25 -46.54 -19.91
CA THR A 104 16.21 -45.69 -20.51
C THR A 104 14.76 -46.07 -20.18
N ASP A 105 14.47 -46.78 -19.09
CA ASP A 105 13.13 -47.17 -18.73
C ASP A 105 12.67 -46.54 -17.42
N GLY A 106 11.49 -45.95 -17.51
CA GLY A 106 10.82 -45.06 -16.60
C GLY A 106 10.93 -45.30 -15.10
N LEU A 107 11.32 -44.28 -14.38
CA LEU A 107 11.30 -44.22 -12.92
C LEU A 107 9.87 -44.01 -12.45
N SER A 108 9.25 -45.00 -11.82
CA SER A 108 7.98 -44.84 -11.11
C SER A 108 8.24 -44.74 -9.60
N ILE A 109 7.85 -43.63 -9.00
CA ILE A 109 7.88 -43.45 -7.54
C ILE A 109 6.50 -43.82 -7.01
N ALA A 110 6.41 -44.89 -6.23
CA ALA A 110 5.20 -45.22 -5.48
C ALA A 110 5.33 -44.64 -4.07
N VAL A 111 4.39 -43.80 -3.70
CA VAL A 111 4.29 -43.18 -2.38
C VAL A 111 3.06 -43.78 -1.67
N GLU A 112 3.29 -44.47 -0.56
CA GLU A 112 2.21 -44.89 0.32
C GLU A 112 1.98 -43.84 1.41
N GLN A 113 0.78 -43.34 1.48
CA GLN A 113 0.32 -42.38 2.46
C GLN A 113 -0.52 -43.12 3.53
N SER A 114 -0.18 -42.93 4.81
CA SER A 114 -0.97 -43.45 5.91
C SER A 114 -2.27 -42.65 6.09
N ASP A 115 -3.32 -43.25 6.65
CA ASP A 115 -4.62 -42.64 6.94
C ASP A 115 -4.54 -41.37 7.85
N SER A 116 -3.41 -41.19 8.53
CA SER A 116 -3.15 -39.97 9.35
C SER A 116 -2.53 -38.84 8.56
N GLY A 117 -2.31 -38.98 7.25
CA GLY A 117 -1.76 -37.94 6.38
C GLY A 117 -0.26 -37.75 6.48
N THR A 118 0.47 -38.57 7.22
CA THR A 118 1.91 -38.53 7.33
C THR A 118 2.55 -39.55 6.38
N LEU A 119 3.60 -39.12 5.62
CA LEU A 119 4.36 -40.03 4.77
C LEU A 119 5.10 -41.06 5.64
N THR A 120 4.72 -42.33 5.54
CA THR A 120 5.34 -43.40 6.32
C THR A 120 6.42 -44.14 5.56
N THR A 121 6.34 -44.23 4.24
CA THR A 121 7.33 -44.93 3.44
C THR A 121 7.31 -44.47 1.99
N ALA A 122 8.46 -44.07 1.46
CA ALA A 122 8.65 -43.90 0.01
C ALA A 122 9.46 -45.10 -0.51
N SER A 123 8.83 -45.99 -1.24
CA SER A 123 9.55 -47.14 -1.85
C SER A 123 9.84 -46.86 -3.32
N ILE A 124 11.11 -46.96 -3.66
CA ILE A 124 11.58 -46.92 -5.03
C ILE A 124 11.89 -48.38 -5.44
N ARG A 125 11.10 -48.92 -6.36
CA ARG A 125 11.46 -50.20 -6.99
C ARG A 125 12.29 -49.94 -8.21
N ASN A 126 13.56 -50.38 -8.12
CA ASN A 126 14.38 -50.54 -9.29
C ASN A 126 14.97 -51.95 -9.29
N VAL A 127 14.92 -52.59 -10.43
CA VAL A 127 15.35 -53.97 -10.62
C VAL A 127 16.84 -53.94 -10.97
N THR A 128 17.64 -54.51 -10.06
CA THR A 128 18.93 -55.21 -10.19
C THR A 128 20.12 -54.51 -10.83
N ALA A 129 21.06 -54.11 -9.98
CA ALA A 129 22.50 -54.31 -10.17
C ALA A 129 23.22 -54.24 -8.79
N PRO A 130 24.27 -55.01 -8.51
CA PRO A 130 24.97 -55.01 -7.21
C PRO A 130 25.72 -53.71 -6.98
N VAL A 131 25.52 -53.13 -5.80
CA VAL A 131 26.04 -51.83 -5.41
C VAL A 131 27.25 -52.00 -4.53
N THR A 132 28.33 -51.37 -4.90
CA THR A 132 29.44 -51.03 -3.99
C THR A 132 28.95 -49.95 -3.04
N PRO A 133 29.16 -50.01 -1.70
CA PRO A 133 28.71 -48.97 -0.75
C PRO A 133 29.57 -47.71 -0.95
N GLY A 134 29.12 -46.84 -1.80
CA GLY A 134 29.56 -45.43 -1.88
C GLY A 134 28.39 -44.54 -1.52
N VAL A 135 28.64 -43.43 -0.88
CA VAL A 135 27.63 -42.41 -0.51
C VAL A 135 26.73 -42.15 -1.72
N ALA A 136 25.46 -42.55 -1.61
CA ALA A 136 24.51 -42.38 -2.70
C ALA A 136 24.36 -40.91 -2.97
N ALA A 137 24.70 -40.45 -4.19
CA ALA A 137 24.50 -39.08 -4.61
C ALA A 137 23.01 -38.73 -4.43
N THR A 138 22.74 -37.61 -3.79
CA THR A 138 21.39 -37.16 -3.53
C THR A 138 20.96 -36.18 -4.62
N ALA A 139 19.80 -36.39 -5.23
CA ALA A 139 19.27 -35.44 -6.23
C ALA A 139 18.68 -34.21 -5.59
N GLY A 140 18.46 -34.24 -4.28
CA GLY A 140 17.87 -33.18 -3.51
C GLY A 140 17.14 -33.67 -2.27
N TRP A 141 16.32 -32.86 -1.69
CA TRP A 141 15.57 -33.17 -0.48
C TRP A 141 14.11 -32.80 -0.64
N LEU A 142 13.24 -33.69 -0.21
CA LEU A 142 11.82 -33.46 -0.05
C LEU A 142 11.55 -33.07 1.39
N ILE A 143 10.82 -31.99 1.58
CA ILE A 143 10.45 -31.45 2.89
C ILE A 143 8.92 -31.51 3.03
N ASP A 144 8.40 -32.17 4.08
CA ASP A 144 6.98 -32.19 4.41
C ASP A 144 6.72 -31.24 5.57
N ARG A 145 5.87 -30.26 5.34
CA ARG A 145 5.47 -29.26 6.32
C ARG A 145 4.28 -29.72 7.18
N GLY A 146 3.68 -30.86 6.85
CA GLY A 146 2.46 -31.33 7.48
C GLY A 146 1.18 -30.73 6.89
N ALA A 147 0.06 -31.40 7.11
CA ALA A 147 -1.23 -31.06 6.50
C ALA A 147 -1.84 -29.72 6.99
N GLN A 148 -1.47 -29.24 8.19
CA GLN A 148 -2.00 -28.02 8.79
C GLN A 148 -0.94 -26.94 8.96
N ALA A 149 0.16 -27.02 8.22
CA ALA A 149 1.19 -25.98 8.26
C ALA A 149 0.62 -24.67 7.72
N GLY A 150 0.63 -23.63 8.53
CA GLY A 150 0.25 -22.27 8.11
C GLY A 150 1.12 -21.76 6.94
N ARG A 151 1.00 -20.52 6.58
CA ARG A 151 1.78 -19.92 5.48
C ARG A 151 3.26 -19.81 5.87
N LEU A 152 4.13 -20.52 5.15
CA LEU A 152 5.58 -20.50 5.38
C LEU A 152 6.17 -19.17 4.97
N ARG A 153 6.87 -18.54 5.89
CA ARG A 153 7.50 -17.23 5.67
C ARG A 153 9.01 -17.32 5.48
N THR A 154 9.64 -18.31 6.12
CA THR A 154 11.07 -18.56 5.96
C THR A 154 11.37 -20.04 5.99
N LEU A 155 12.43 -20.43 5.28
CA LEU A 155 13.03 -21.76 5.31
C LEU A 155 14.51 -21.60 5.66
N ALA A 156 14.96 -22.31 6.68
CA ALA A 156 16.34 -22.38 7.10
C ALA A 156 16.85 -23.81 6.99
N VAL A 157 18.13 -23.96 6.64
CA VAL A 157 18.83 -25.23 6.55
C VAL A 157 20.00 -25.22 7.52
N THR A 158 20.13 -26.27 8.32
CA THR A 158 21.31 -26.52 9.13
C THR A 158 22.07 -27.67 8.51
N TRP A 159 23.37 -27.50 8.29
CA TRP A 159 24.20 -28.52 7.69
C TRP A 159 24.78 -29.45 8.73
N ALA A 160 25.02 -30.71 8.34
CA ALA A 160 25.55 -31.72 9.25
C ALA A 160 27.01 -31.42 9.66
N ASP A 161 27.81 -30.95 8.74
CA ASP A 161 29.17 -30.46 9.01
C ASP A 161 29.13 -28.92 9.17
N THR A 162 29.31 -28.48 10.42
CA THR A 162 29.35 -27.05 10.76
C THR A 162 30.64 -26.37 10.23
N ASN A 163 31.66 -27.11 9.84
CA ASN A 163 32.92 -26.58 9.28
C ASN A 163 32.91 -26.58 7.74
N ALA A 164 31.91 -27.20 7.11
CA ALA A 164 31.82 -27.22 5.66
C ALA A 164 31.73 -25.81 5.08
N GLN A 165 32.54 -25.57 4.03
CA GLN A 165 32.42 -24.35 3.22
C GLN A 165 31.36 -24.63 2.17
N ILE A 166 30.24 -23.92 2.22
CA ILE A 166 29.11 -24.10 1.33
C ILE A 166 28.86 -22.81 0.58
N ASP A 167 28.88 -22.89 -0.75
CA ASP A 167 28.45 -21.86 -1.69
C ASP A 167 27.68 -22.57 -2.79
N ALA A 168 26.39 -22.77 -2.54
CA ALA A 168 25.58 -23.59 -3.42
C ALA A 168 24.23 -22.91 -3.78
N ARG A 169 23.81 -23.18 -5.01
CA ARG A 169 22.51 -22.72 -5.53
C ARG A 169 21.58 -23.90 -5.68
N PHE A 170 20.32 -23.67 -5.34
CA PHE A 170 19.29 -24.68 -5.34
C PHE A 170 18.07 -24.20 -6.13
N ARG A 171 17.38 -25.14 -6.76
CA ARG A 171 16.01 -24.94 -7.23
C ARG A 171 15.08 -25.34 -6.11
N LEU A 172 14.16 -24.44 -5.75
CA LEU A 172 13.11 -24.70 -4.78
C LEU A 172 11.76 -24.78 -5.51
N GLU A 173 11.06 -25.87 -5.31
CA GLU A 173 9.74 -26.11 -5.86
C GLU A 173 8.78 -26.52 -4.73
N GLY A 174 7.49 -26.26 -4.93
CA GLY A 174 6.44 -26.62 -3.97
C GLY A 174 5.32 -27.42 -4.63
N SER A 175 4.65 -28.27 -3.85
CA SER A 175 3.53 -29.09 -4.28
C SER A 175 2.60 -29.40 -3.11
N ASP A 176 1.32 -29.60 -3.39
CA ASP A 176 0.34 -30.13 -2.39
C ASP A 176 0.10 -31.66 -2.57
N ASP A 177 0.39 -32.20 -3.74
CA ASP A 177 0.04 -33.57 -4.14
C ASP A 177 1.22 -34.46 -4.58
N LEU A 178 2.46 -33.91 -4.53
CA LEU A 178 3.70 -34.56 -4.99
C LEU A 178 3.73 -34.87 -6.50
N ARG A 179 2.73 -34.43 -7.25
CA ARG A 179 2.61 -34.65 -8.69
C ARG A 179 2.79 -33.37 -9.47
N HIS A 180 2.15 -32.29 -9.03
CA HIS A 180 2.20 -30.99 -9.67
C HIS A 180 3.12 -30.08 -8.89
N TRP A 181 4.24 -29.70 -9.48
CA TRP A 181 5.27 -28.88 -8.84
C TRP A 181 5.28 -27.48 -9.40
N GLN A 182 5.25 -26.51 -8.49
CA GLN A 182 5.37 -25.09 -8.80
C GLN A 182 6.77 -24.61 -8.46
N LEU A 183 7.41 -23.88 -9.37
CA LEU A 183 8.69 -23.26 -9.10
C LEU A 183 8.50 -22.09 -8.13
N LEU A 184 9.14 -22.16 -6.97
CA LEU A 184 9.13 -21.11 -5.94
C LEU A 184 10.36 -20.21 -6.06
N ASP A 185 11.54 -20.80 -6.26
CA ASP A 185 12.79 -20.09 -6.47
C ASP A 185 13.69 -20.87 -7.44
N PRO A 186 14.09 -20.28 -8.59
CA PRO A 186 14.94 -20.96 -9.56
C PRO A 186 16.42 -21.03 -9.17
N GLY A 187 16.86 -20.24 -8.18
CA GLY A 187 18.27 -20.10 -7.86
C GLY A 187 18.57 -19.71 -6.42
N LEU A 188 17.81 -20.28 -5.49
CA LEU A 188 18.00 -20.09 -4.06
C LEU A 188 19.47 -20.27 -3.67
N TRP A 189 20.05 -19.23 -3.12
CA TRP A 189 21.46 -19.24 -2.74
C TRP A 189 21.61 -19.52 -1.24
N LEU A 190 22.31 -20.62 -0.91
CA LEU A 190 22.64 -20.99 0.45
C LEU A 190 24.17 -20.93 0.62
N LEU A 191 24.58 -20.17 1.62
CA LEU A 191 25.97 -19.86 1.92
C LEU A 191 26.29 -20.25 3.35
N GLN A 192 27.43 -20.93 3.55
CA GLN A 192 28.06 -21.10 4.84
C GLN A 192 29.59 -21.02 4.63
N LEU A 193 30.17 -19.93 5.08
CA LEU A 193 31.62 -19.69 4.99
C LEU A 193 32.17 -19.47 6.40
N ARG A 194 33.33 -20.00 6.66
CA ARG A 194 34.03 -19.83 7.92
C ARG A 194 35.47 -19.41 7.68
N ASN A 195 35.93 -18.44 8.45
CA ASN A 195 37.31 -18.02 8.46
C ASN A 195 37.71 -17.76 9.92
N GLU A 196 38.57 -18.61 10.46
CA GLU A 196 39.00 -18.62 11.87
C GLU A 196 37.77 -18.62 12.80
N ASP A 197 37.56 -17.56 13.58
CA ASP A 197 36.43 -17.40 14.52
C ASP A 197 35.20 -16.72 13.90
N ARG A 198 35.23 -16.41 12.59
CA ARG A 198 34.13 -15.72 11.90
C ARG A 198 33.35 -16.69 11.03
N GLU A 199 32.03 -16.63 11.14
CA GLU A 199 31.11 -17.39 10.33
C GLU A 199 30.18 -16.42 9.57
N LEU A 200 30.02 -16.67 8.26
CA LEU A 200 29.02 -16.02 7.42
C LEU A 200 28.13 -17.10 6.85
N ARG A 201 26.84 -17.06 7.16
CA ARG A 201 25.88 -18.03 6.65
C ARG A 201 24.55 -17.38 6.25
N THR A 202 23.85 -18.03 5.35
CA THR A 202 22.44 -17.72 5.10
C THR A 202 21.62 -18.29 6.23
N GLU A 203 21.07 -17.42 7.10
CA GLU A 203 20.31 -17.88 8.27
C GLU A 203 18.96 -18.46 7.87
N ALA A 204 18.22 -17.77 7.02
CA ALA A 204 16.94 -18.21 6.52
C ALA A 204 16.59 -17.54 5.19
N THR A 205 15.98 -18.29 4.30
CA THR A 205 15.45 -17.76 3.05
C THR A 205 14.01 -17.34 3.23
N ARG A 206 13.68 -16.17 2.74
CA ARG A 206 12.28 -15.69 2.72
C ARG A 206 11.49 -16.43 1.66
N LEU A 207 10.34 -16.95 2.07
CA LEU A 207 9.37 -17.62 1.23
C LEU A 207 7.98 -17.06 1.54
N ASP A 208 7.05 -17.31 0.63
CA ASP A 208 5.65 -16.99 0.87
C ASP A 208 4.79 -18.06 0.20
N THR A 209 4.69 -19.23 0.85
CA THR A 209 3.98 -20.37 0.29
C THR A 209 3.12 -21.09 1.34
N SER A 210 1.96 -21.58 0.91
CA SER A 210 1.09 -22.47 1.67
C SER A 210 1.26 -23.95 1.28
N LEU A 211 2.03 -24.24 0.23
CA LEU A 211 2.20 -25.59 -0.31
C LEU A 211 2.79 -26.53 0.75
N ARG A 212 2.25 -27.73 0.85
CA ARG A 212 2.62 -28.70 1.86
C ARG A 212 4.02 -29.26 1.68
N TYR A 213 4.37 -29.65 0.46
CA TYR A 213 5.65 -30.29 0.14
C TYR A 213 6.56 -29.29 -0.55
N LEU A 214 7.84 -29.31 -0.15
CA LEU A 214 8.88 -28.53 -0.81
C LEU A 214 9.95 -29.47 -1.32
N ARG A 215 10.45 -29.22 -2.51
CA ARG A 215 11.59 -29.94 -3.09
C ARG A 215 12.75 -28.97 -3.28
N LEU A 216 13.84 -29.24 -2.58
CA LEU A 216 15.10 -28.51 -2.69
C LEU A 216 16.09 -29.34 -3.47
N ALA A 217 16.43 -28.91 -4.68
CA ALA A 217 17.36 -29.62 -5.56
C ALA A 217 18.59 -28.75 -5.86
N PRO A 218 19.81 -29.22 -5.61
CA PRO A 218 21.01 -28.47 -5.94
C PRO A 218 21.14 -28.33 -7.48
N LEU A 219 21.50 -27.12 -7.94
CA LEU A 219 21.74 -26.87 -9.37
C LEU A 219 23.03 -27.50 -9.88
N LYS A 220 23.98 -27.71 -8.97
CA LYS A 220 25.20 -28.49 -9.22
C LYS A 220 25.28 -29.59 -8.17
N ALA A 221 25.52 -30.81 -8.60
CA ALA A 221 25.71 -31.92 -7.68
C ALA A 221 27.00 -31.71 -6.87
N ASP A 222 26.86 -31.70 -5.54
CA ASP A 222 27.97 -31.66 -4.62
C ASP A 222 27.72 -32.70 -3.51
N ALA A 223 28.61 -33.67 -3.41
CA ALA A 223 28.51 -34.77 -2.46
C ALA A 223 28.68 -34.32 -0.98
N ALA A 224 29.23 -33.13 -0.77
CA ALA A 224 29.45 -32.56 0.57
C ALA A 224 28.21 -31.94 1.20
N LEU A 225 27.12 -31.76 0.45
CA LEU A 225 25.91 -31.12 0.92
C LEU A 225 25.04 -32.11 1.69
N LEU A 226 25.20 -32.17 3.01
CA LEU A 226 24.37 -32.99 3.91
C LEU A 226 23.64 -32.10 4.89
N PRO A 227 22.32 -31.88 4.73
CA PRO A 227 21.52 -31.15 5.72
C PRO A 227 21.35 -31.99 6.99
N ARG A 228 21.45 -31.35 8.12
CA ARG A 228 21.12 -31.89 9.45
C ARG A 228 19.65 -31.75 9.74
N SER A 229 19.11 -30.56 9.46
CA SER A 229 17.72 -30.23 9.72
C SER A 229 17.25 -29.12 8.82
N PHE A 230 15.94 -29.06 8.63
CA PHE A 230 15.22 -27.96 8.01
C PHE A 230 14.28 -27.34 9.04
N HIS A 231 14.31 -26.02 9.14
CA HIS A 231 13.44 -25.27 10.03
C HIS A 231 12.57 -24.33 9.21
N GLY A 232 11.30 -24.32 9.48
CA GLY A 232 10.35 -23.44 8.81
C GLY A 232 9.71 -22.49 9.80
N THR A 233 9.71 -21.19 9.50
CA THR A 233 8.88 -20.24 10.25
C THR A 233 7.60 -20.02 9.49
N ALA A 234 6.48 -20.43 10.08
CA ALA A 234 5.16 -20.32 9.49
C ALA A 234 4.26 -19.37 10.29
N SER A 235 3.38 -18.67 9.60
CA SER A 235 2.32 -17.90 10.20
C SER A 235 1.05 -18.75 10.24
N THR A 236 0.49 -18.94 11.43
CA THR A 236 -0.79 -19.61 11.64
C THR A 236 -1.98 -18.65 11.49
N GLN A 237 -1.72 -17.36 11.37
CA GLN A 237 -2.78 -16.38 11.21
C GLN A 237 -3.46 -16.53 9.86
N THR A 238 -4.75 -16.79 9.91
CA THR A 238 -5.71 -16.49 8.84
C THR A 238 -5.51 -15.04 8.39
N GLU A 239 -5.71 -14.74 7.13
CA GLU A 239 -5.60 -13.34 6.63
C GLU A 239 -6.30 -12.37 7.59
N PRO A 240 -5.67 -11.23 7.91
CA PRO A 240 -6.26 -10.27 8.82
C PRO A 240 -7.65 -9.89 8.34
N THR A 241 -8.64 -10.02 9.19
CA THR A 241 -10.00 -9.53 8.95
C THR A 241 -10.00 -8.00 8.95
N GLY A 242 -10.88 -7.39 8.16
CA GLY A 242 -11.03 -5.93 8.12
C GLY A 242 -10.65 -5.28 6.79
N TRP A 243 -10.30 -6.06 5.77
CA TRP A 243 -10.14 -5.57 4.42
C TRP A 243 -11.49 -5.18 3.82
N ARG A 244 -11.53 -3.98 3.25
CA ARG A 244 -12.64 -3.50 2.41
C ARG A 244 -12.15 -3.43 0.98
N TRP A 245 -12.97 -3.89 0.04
CA TRP A 245 -12.62 -3.95 -1.37
C TRP A 245 -13.52 -3.04 -2.19
N LEU A 246 -12.91 -2.37 -3.16
CA LEU A 246 -13.57 -1.51 -4.13
C LEU A 246 -13.34 -2.12 -5.51
N ASP A 247 -14.41 -2.41 -6.22
CA ASP A 247 -14.36 -2.89 -7.58
C ASP A 247 -14.43 -1.69 -8.53
N VAL A 248 -13.39 -1.51 -9.35
CA VAL A 248 -13.26 -0.39 -10.27
C VAL A 248 -13.26 -0.93 -11.70
N ALA A 249 -14.22 -0.50 -12.49
CA ALA A 249 -14.26 -0.81 -13.91
C ALA A 249 -13.27 0.06 -14.69
N ALA A 250 -12.74 -0.45 -15.80
CA ALA A 250 -11.90 0.34 -16.69
C ALA A 250 -12.68 1.53 -17.28
N SER A 251 -12.06 2.70 -17.33
CA SER A 251 -12.67 3.93 -17.82
C SER A 251 -12.51 4.11 -19.33
N ALA A 252 -11.40 3.66 -19.89
CA ALA A 252 -11.10 3.70 -21.32
C ALA A 252 -10.05 2.65 -21.67
N ASP A 253 -10.07 2.18 -22.94
CA ASP A 253 -9.00 1.44 -23.57
C ASP A 253 -8.31 2.39 -24.55
N GLU A 254 -7.16 2.93 -24.18
CA GLU A 254 -6.40 3.87 -25.03
C GLU A 254 -5.31 3.16 -25.84
N GLY A 255 -5.40 1.85 -25.98
CA GLY A 255 -4.48 1.06 -26.81
C GLY A 255 -3.13 0.72 -26.15
N ASP A 256 -2.76 1.37 -25.05
CA ASP A 256 -1.55 1.10 -24.25
C ASP A 256 -1.84 0.48 -22.88
N GLY A 257 -3.07 0.02 -22.64
CA GLY A 257 -3.53 -0.63 -21.42
C GLY A 257 -4.85 -0.11 -20.90
N TYR A 258 -5.28 -0.66 -19.77
CA TYR A 258 -6.55 -0.33 -19.13
C TYR A 258 -6.35 0.78 -18.10
N HIS A 259 -7.18 1.80 -18.17
CA HIS A 259 -7.19 2.92 -17.25
C HIS A 259 -8.37 2.80 -16.28
N TYR A 260 -8.12 3.09 -15.00
CA TYR A 260 -9.12 3.02 -13.94
C TYR A 260 -9.09 4.31 -13.12
N GLU A 261 -10.26 4.86 -12.83
CA GLU A 261 -10.39 6.03 -11.97
C GLU A 261 -11.11 5.67 -10.67
N LEU A 262 -10.39 5.75 -9.57
CA LEU A 262 -10.95 5.60 -8.23
C LEU A 262 -11.57 6.91 -7.77
N ARG A 263 -12.86 6.89 -7.44
CA ARG A 263 -13.55 8.05 -6.86
C ARG A 263 -13.24 8.13 -5.38
N GLY A 264 -12.58 9.23 -4.95
CA GLY A 264 -12.19 9.44 -3.56
C GLY A 264 -10.72 9.17 -3.26
N ARG A 265 -10.36 9.18 -1.99
CA ARG A 265 -8.97 9.13 -1.49
C ARG A 265 -8.77 8.00 -0.48
N TYR A 266 -9.06 6.78 -0.91
CA TYR A 266 -8.89 5.59 -0.08
C TYR A 266 -7.40 5.23 0.09
N PRO A 267 -6.96 4.80 1.27
CA PRO A 267 -5.58 4.35 1.50
C PRO A 267 -5.39 2.91 0.98
N ILE A 268 -5.22 2.76 -0.32
CA ILE A 268 -5.10 1.43 -0.96
C ILE A 268 -3.80 0.77 -0.54
N GLU A 269 -3.89 -0.45 -0.04
CA GLU A 269 -2.78 -1.27 0.43
C GLU A 269 -2.65 -2.58 -0.38
N ARG A 270 -3.73 -3.03 -1.03
CA ARG A 270 -3.75 -4.26 -1.84
C ARG A 270 -4.42 -4.03 -3.19
N VAL A 271 -3.99 -4.78 -4.17
CA VAL A 271 -4.56 -4.75 -5.52
C VAL A 271 -4.79 -6.18 -6.00
N ASP A 272 -5.96 -6.41 -6.60
CA ASP A 272 -6.32 -7.68 -7.21
C ASP A 272 -6.98 -7.44 -8.57
N VAL A 273 -6.99 -8.43 -9.44
CA VAL A 273 -7.62 -8.37 -10.77
C VAL A 273 -8.60 -9.51 -10.91
N THR A 274 -9.84 -9.18 -11.23
CA THR A 274 -10.85 -10.21 -11.51
C THR A 274 -10.68 -10.71 -12.94
N LEU A 275 -10.23 -11.97 -13.06
CA LEU A 275 -10.08 -12.66 -14.34
C LEU A 275 -11.25 -13.63 -14.58
N PRO A 276 -11.58 -13.94 -15.84
CA PRO A 276 -12.48 -15.05 -16.18
C PRO A 276 -11.97 -16.39 -15.63
N PRO A 277 -12.83 -17.37 -15.42
CA PRO A 277 -12.41 -18.72 -15.02
C PRO A 277 -11.42 -19.33 -16.03
N ASN A 278 -10.45 -20.10 -15.53
CA ASN A 278 -9.44 -20.81 -16.30
C ASN A 278 -8.60 -19.88 -17.20
N SER A 279 -8.22 -18.75 -16.64
CA SER A 279 -7.38 -17.77 -17.33
C SER A 279 -6.21 -17.32 -16.46
N ASN A 280 -5.15 -16.85 -17.12
CA ASN A 280 -3.99 -16.22 -16.51
C ASN A 280 -3.57 -15.01 -17.32
N ALA A 281 -2.90 -14.07 -16.67
CA ALA A 281 -2.34 -12.90 -17.34
C ALA A 281 -1.16 -12.33 -16.55
N SER A 282 -0.23 -11.71 -17.26
CA SER A 282 0.89 -10.98 -16.69
C SER A 282 0.72 -9.48 -16.93
N TRP A 283 0.90 -8.68 -15.86
CA TRP A 283 0.58 -7.27 -15.84
C TRP A 283 1.76 -6.41 -15.41
N SER A 284 1.76 -5.19 -15.90
CA SER A 284 2.45 -4.05 -15.30
C SER A 284 1.43 -3.12 -14.68
N LEU A 285 1.56 -2.83 -13.38
CA LEU A 285 0.67 -1.95 -12.63
C LEU A 285 1.36 -0.63 -12.34
N ALA A 286 0.74 0.48 -12.71
CA ALA A 286 1.24 1.81 -12.44
C ALA A 286 0.12 2.71 -11.89
N ILE A 287 0.53 3.80 -11.23
CA ILE A 287 -0.34 4.91 -10.81
C ILE A 287 0.13 6.20 -11.43
N ASP A 288 -0.81 7.05 -11.80
CA ASP A 288 -0.52 8.38 -12.32
C ASP A 288 -0.73 9.45 -11.25
N ASP A 289 0.21 10.39 -11.14
CA ASP A 289 0.11 11.52 -10.25
C ASP A 289 -0.50 12.73 -10.95
N THR A 290 -1.84 12.74 -11.06
CA THR A 290 -2.57 13.86 -11.68
C THR A 290 -2.45 15.17 -10.89
N ASP A 291 -2.15 15.10 -9.58
CA ASP A 291 -1.93 16.30 -8.78
C ASP A 291 -0.57 16.94 -9.14
N PHE A 292 0.41 16.11 -9.50
CA PHE A 292 1.71 16.55 -10.01
C PHE A 292 1.64 17.08 -11.44
N GLN A 293 0.79 16.49 -12.30
CA GLN A 293 0.55 16.95 -13.68
C GLN A 293 0.07 18.40 -13.72
N ARG A 294 -0.86 18.76 -12.83
CA ARG A 294 -1.39 20.13 -12.74
C ARG A 294 -0.31 21.16 -12.37
N ALA A 295 0.74 20.74 -11.68
CA ALA A 295 1.84 21.61 -11.28
C ALA A 295 2.95 21.72 -12.33
N ASN A 296 3.27 20.65 -13.06
CA ASN A 296 4.50 20.55 -13.88
C ASN A 296 4.29 20.09 -15.34
N GLY A 297 3.05 19.84 -15.78
CA GLY A 297 2.69 19.61 -17.20
C GLY A 297 3.03 18.25 -17.80
N LYS A 298 3.71 17.34 -17.10
CA LYS A 298 3.95 15.94 -17.53
C LYS A 298 3.80 14.99 -16.36
N ALA A 299 2.88 14.02 -16.46
CA ALA A 299 2.83 12.92 -15.52
C ALA A 299 3.87 11.88 -15.90
N HIS A 300 4.65 11.45 -14.93
CA HIS A 300 5.40 10.21 -15.03
C HIS A 300 4.66 9.17 -14.21
N PRO A 301 4.17 8.08 -14.85
CA PRO A 301 3.53 7.00 -14.12
C PRO A 301 4.53 6.38 -13.14
N THR A 302 4.11 6.19 -11.90
CA THR A 302 4.89 5.46 -10.91
C THR A 302 4.56 3.99 -11.03
N LEU A 303 5.55 3.18 -11.41
CA LEU A 303 5.41 1.74 -11.51
C LEU A 303 5.33 1.14 -10.08
N LEU A 304 4.27 0.40 -9.81
CA LEU A 304 4.06 -0.32 -8.55
C LEU A 304 4.50 -1.78 -8.64
N ALA A 305 4.26 -2.41 -9.78
CA ALA A 305 4.67 -3.78 -10.05
C ALA A 305 4.95 -3.99 -11.54
N SER A 306 5.94 -4.81 -11.86
CA SER A 306 6.23 -5.33 -13.20
C SER A 306 6.14 -6.86 -13.15
N ASN A 307 5.69 -7.47 -14.26
CA ASN A 307 5.53 -8.94 -14.36
C ASN A 307 4.69 -9.54 -13.23
N TRP A 308 3.62 -8.84 -12.83
CA TRP A 308 2.67 -9.34 -11.84
C TRP A 308 1.74 -10.35 -12.48
N ASN A 309 1.90 -11.62 -12.11
CA ASN A 309 1.12 -12.71 -12.64
C ASN A 309 -0.14 -12.91 -11.82
N THR A 310 -1.29 -12.90 -12.50
CA THR A 310 -2.59 -13.21 -11.92
C THR A 310 -3.21 -14.39 -12.66
N TRP A 311 -3.95 -15.21 -11.95
CA TRP A 311 -4.64 -16.37 -12.51
C TRP A 311 -5.91 -16.67 -11.73
N ASN A 312 -6.84 -17.32 -12.43
CA ASN A 312 -8.11 -17.80 -11.89
C ASN A 312 -8.41 -19.16 -12.51
N LEU A 313 -8.29 -20.21 -11.72
CA LEU A 313 -8.38 -21.61 -12.16
C LEU A 313 -9.46 -22.33 -11.39
N VAL A 314 -10.22 -23.19 -12.06
CA VAL A 314 -11.14 -24.12 -11.43
C VAL A 314 -10.48 -25.48 -11.33
N VAL A 315 -10.25 -25.97 -10.10
CA VAL A 315 -9.67 -27.29 -9.80
C VAL A 315 -10.69 -28.06 -8.96
N ASP A 316 -11.10 -29.22 -9.44
CA ASP A 316 -12.10 -30.08 -8.79
C ASP A 316 -13.38 -29.32 -8.37
N GLY A 317 -13.87 -28.45 -9.25
CA GLY A 317 -15.05 -27.63 -9.01
C GLY A 317 -14.84 -26.46 -8.03
N THR A 318 -13.65 -26.33 -7.45
CA THR A 318 -13.28 -25.24 -6.54
C THR A 318 -12.51 -24.16 -7.28
N ARG A 319 -12.93 -22.91 -7.12
CA ARG A 319 -12.23 -21.75 -7.69
C ARG A 319 -11.01 -21.42 -6.86
N GLN A 320 -9.86 -21.40 -7.50
CA GLN A 320 -8.59 -20.94 -6.95
C GLN A 320 -8.12 -19.72 -7.74
N GLN A 321 -7.53 -18.76 -7.06
CA GLN A 321 -7.02 -17.53 -7.70
C GLN A 321 -5.71 -17.09 -7.06
N SER A 322 -4.95 -16.32 -7.84
CA SER A 322 -3.71 -15.72 -7.35
C SER A 322 -3.96 -14.83 -6.14
N PRO A 323 -3.00 -14.73 -5.20
CA PRO A 323 -3.11 -13.80 -4.09
C PRO A 323 -3.07 -12.35 -4.58
N ALA A 324 -3.78 -11.46 -3.87
CA ALA A 324 -3.72 -10.04 -4.12
C ALA A 324 -2.31 -9.48 -3.92
N LEU A 325 -1.90 -8.56 -4.79
CA LEU A 325 -0.65 -7.82 -4.68
C LEU A 325 -0.71 -6.90 -3.45
N THR A 326 0.25 -7.02 -2.55
CA THR A 326 0.41 -6.09 -1.43
C THR A 326 1.38 -4.98 -1.84
N LEU A 327 0.94 -3.73 -1.68
CA LEU A 327 1.77 -2.57 -1.99
C LEU A 327 2.81 -2.32 -0.91
N ALA A 328 3.98 -1.80 -1.30
CA ALA A 328 5.06 -1.47 -0.36
C ALA A 328 4.67 -0.37 0.64
N ALA A 329 3.78 0.53 0.23
CA ALA A 329 3.19 1.57 1.08
C ALA A 329 1.76 1.86 0.62
N PRO A 330 0.85 2.28 1.54
CA PRO A 330 -0.49 2.72 1.18
C PRO A 330 -0.45 3.90 0.20
N THR A 331 -1.33 3.90 -0.79
CA THR A 331 -1.46 5.01 -1.74
C THR A 331 -2.90 5.48 -1.85
N SER A 332 -3.12 6.80 -1.90
CA SER A 332 -4.44 7.41 -2.12
C SER A 332 -4.58 8.04 -3.51
N LYS A 333 -3.78 7.55 -4.48
CA LYS A 333 -3.87 7.99 -5.88
C LYS A 333 -5.15 7.48 -6.53
N ARG A 334 -5.70 8.29 -7.44
CA ARG A 334 -6.98 8.01 -8.08
C ARG A 334 -6.85 7.34 -9.43
N GLN A 335 -5.77 7.63 -10.16
CA GLN A 335 -5.56 7.11 -11.50
C GLN A 335 -4.66 5.88 -11.46
N TRP A 336 -5.16 4.78 -12.00
CA TRP A 336 -4.47 3.50 -12.05
C TRP A 336 -4.38 3.03 -13.49
N ARG A 337 -3.27 2.43 -13.84
CA ARG A 337 -3.04 1.86 -15.17
C ARG A 337 -2.55 0.43 -15.06
N LEU A 338 -3.21 -0.46 -15.78
CA LEU A 338 -2.89 -1.87 -15.87
C LEU A 338 -2.53 -2.20 -17.32
N VAL A 339 -1.26 -2.55 -17.57
CA VAL A 339 -0.75 -2.84 -18.90
C VAL A 339 -0.47 -4.34 -19.02
N PRO A 340 -1.08 -5.04 -19.98
CA PRO A 340 -0.78 -6.44 -20.25
C PRO A 340 0.64 -6.58 -20.80
N GLN A 341 1.37 -7.60 -20.33
CA GLN A 341 2.75 -7.86 -20.77
C GLN A 341 2.82 -8.82 -21.94
N GLU A 342 1.78 -9.61 -22.17
CA GLU A 342 1.72 -10.61 -23.24
C GLU A 342 0.64 -10.26 -24.25
N ARG A 343 0.88 -10.66 -25.51
CA ARG A 343 -0.14 -10.58 -26.57
C ARG A 343 -1.16 -11.70 -26.35
N GLY A 344 -2.38 -11.37 -26.04
CA GLY A 344 -3.45 -12.34 -25.77
C GLY A 344 -4.34 -11.90 -24.61
N THR A 345 -4.42 -10.61 -24.39
CA THR A 345 -5.27 -9.97 -23.37
C THR A 345 -6.71 -10.43 -23.45
N PRO A 346 -7.41 -10.50 -22.29
CA PRO A 346 -8.84 -10.74 -22.25
C PRO A 346 -9.58 -9.79 -23.20
N ALA A 347 -10.50 -10.32 -23.99
CA ALA A 347 -11.33 -9.52 -24.90
C ALA A 347 -12.17 -8.46 -24.17
N THR A 348 -12.29 -8.56 -22.85
CA THR A 348 -13.01 -7.63 -21.99
C THR A 348 -12.05 -7.10 -20.92
N ALA A 349 -12.07 -5.78 -20.71
CA ALA A 349 -11.27 -5.14 -19.66
C ALA A 349 -11.53 -5.78 -18.30
N PRO A 350 -10.50 -6.21 -17.56
CA PRO A 350 -10.67 -6.82 -16.25
C PRO A 350 -11.14 -5.78 -15.22
N THR A 351 -11.86 -6.22 -14.21
CA THR A 351 -12.19 -5.38 -13.05
C THR A 351 -10.99 -5.32 -12.12
N LEU A 352 -10.56 -4.09 -11.79
CA LEU A 352 -9.51 -3.85 -10.81
C LEU A 352 -10.14 -3.79 -9.42
N ARG A 353 -9.65 -4.63 -8.49
CA ARG A 353 -10.10 -4.65 -7.11
C ARG A 353 -9.06 -4.01 -6.22
N LEU A 354 -9.44 -2.95 -5.52
CA LEU A 354 -8.56 -2.16 -4.66
C LEU A 354 -8.94 -2.38 -3.20
N GLY A 355 -8.00 -2.94 -2.44
CA GLY A 355 -8.18 -3.29 -1.04
C GLY A 355 -7.59 -2.24 -0.11
N TYR A 356 -8.38 -1.83 0.91
CA TYR A 356 -7.94 -0.88 1.93
C TYR A 356 -8.46 -1.28 3.31
N ARG A 357 -7.87 -0.71 4.35
CA ARG A 357 -8.36 -0.79 5.72
C ARG A 357 -8.82 0.58 6.19
N ALA A 358 -9.93 0.62 6.89
CA ALA A 358 -10.48 1.88 7.38
C ALA A 358 -9.59 2.46 8.48
N GLY A 359 -9.18 3.71 8.31
CA GLY A 359 -8.58 4.53 9.35
C GLY A 359 -9.63 5.09 10.31
N GLY A 360 -9.18 5.89 11.26
CA GLY A 360 -10.04 6.57 12.21
C GLY A 360 -9.76 8.06 12.28
N LEU A 361 -10.75 8.82 12.66
CA LEU A 361 -10.57 10.21 13.04
C LEU A 361 -10.72 10.33 14.56
N VAL A 362 -9.79 11.03 15.20
CA VAL A 362 -9.90 11.40 16.61
C VAL A 362 -10.15 12.90 16.70
N PHE A 363 -11.10 13.30 17.54
CA PHE A 363 -11.35 14.71 17.83
C PHE A 363 -11.52 14.94 19.33
N LEU A 364 -11.28 16.19 19.73
CA LEU A 364 -11.48 16.63 21.11
C LEU A 364 -12.88 17.23 21.24
N ALA A 365 -13.59 16.92 22.32
CA ALA A 365 -14.93 17.48 22.61
C ALA A 365 -14.82 18.94 23.07
N GLN A 366 -14.37 19.81 22.19
CA GLN A 366 -14.27 21.25 22.39
C GLN A 366 -15.49 21.97 21.80
N GLY A 367 -15.88 23.11 22.36
CA GLY A 367 -17.07 23.86 21.90
C GLY A 367 -18.38 23.23 22.38
N GLN A 368 -19.44 23.39 21.61
CA GLN A 368 -20.79 22.96 21.97
C GLN A 368 -21.26 21.78 21.08
N PRO A 369 -21.80 20.71 21.66
CA PRO A 369 -22.48 19.68 20.89
C PRO A 369 -23.81 20.24 20.30
N PRO A 370 -24.35 19.64 19.20
CA PRO A 370 -23.89 18.45 18.53
C PRO A 370 -22.70 18.69 17.60
N TYR A 371 -21.85 17.65 17.45
CA TYR A 371 -20.71 17.68 16.52
C TYR A 371 -21.11 17.12 15.16
N THR A 372 -20.42 17.61 14.12
CA THR A 372 -20.66 17.20 12.75
C THR A 372 -19.33 16.94 12.05
N LEU A 373 -19.15 15.75 11.47
CA LEU A 373 -18.04 15.48 10.57
C LEU A 373 -18.36 16.10 9.21
N VAL A 374 -17.37 16.77 8.60
CA VAL A 374 -17.50 17.39 7.27
C VAL A 374 -16.35 16.94 6.39
N ALA A 375 -16.61 16.82 5.08
CA ALA A 375 -15.60 16.44 4.09
C ALA A 375 -15.86 17.08 2.72
N GLY A 376 -14.81 17.12 1.88
CA GLY A 376 -14.93 17.58 0.50
C GLY A 376 -14.76 19.08 0.35
N GLN A 377 -13.68 19.65 0.88
CA GLN A 377 -13.33 21.06 0.72
C GLN A 377 -12.04 21.22 -0.10
N ALA A 378 -12.13 21.81 -1.29
CA ALA A 378 -10.97 22.01 -2.17
C ALA A 378 -9.86 22.90 -1.56
N ARG A 379 -10.18 23.75 -0.60
CA ARG A 379 -9.24 24.70 0.04
C ARG A 379 -8.86 24.35 1.47
N ALA A 380 -9.20 23.17 1.93
CA ALA A 380 -8.86 22.75 3.28
C ALA A 380 -7.36 22.91 3.56
N ARG A 381 -7.05 23.50 4.68
CA ARG A 381 -5.68 23.66 5.17
C ARG A 381 -5.37 22.54 6.16
N ALA A 382 -4.18 22.02 6.09
CA ALA A 382 -3.72 21.07 7.10
C ALA A 382 -3.76 21.70 8.50
N THR A 383 -4.29 20.96 9.46
CA THR A 383 -4.28 21.36 10.88
C THR A 383 -2.83 21.41 11.35
N ARG A 384 -2.44 22.51 11.98
CA ARG A 384 -1.05 22.70 12.44
C ARG A 384 -0.72 21.92 13.71
N THR A 385 -1.72 21.54 14.48
CA THR A 385 -1.54 20.88 15.77
C THR A 385 -1.81 19.39 15.62
N SER A 386 -0.80 18.57 15.88
CA SER A 386 -0.97 17.11 15.91
C SER A 386 -1.54 16.66 17.27
N LEU A 387 -2.55 15.80 17.24
CA LEU A 387 -3.11 15.17 18.45
C LEU A 387 -2.29 13.95 18.90
N ALA A 388 -1.42 13.41 18.03
CA ALA A 388 -0.67 12.20 18.32
C ALA A 388 0.16 12.26 19.61
N PRO A 389 0.97 13.32 19.90
CA PRO A 389 1.76 13.38 21.13
C PRO A 389 0.89 13.42 22.38
N MET A 390 -0.26 14.09 22.32
CA MET A 390 -1.21 14.15 23.44
C MET A 390 -1.81 12.77 23.71
N LEU A 391 -2.26 12.07 22.67
CA LEU A 391 -2.84 10.72 22.81
C LEU A 391 -1.82 9.72 23.34
N GLU A 392 -0.56 9.81 22.92
CA GLU A 392 0.53 8.99 23.45
C GLU A 392 0.79 9.27 24.94
N ALA A 393 0.79 10.55 25.36
CA ALA A 393 0.95 10.91 26.76
C ALA A 393 -0.21 10.39 27.63
N VAL A 394 -1.44 10.40 27.12
CA VAL A 394 -2.62 9.87 27.81
C VAL A 394 -2.53 8.34 27.92
N ARG A 395 -2.12 7.63 26.84
CA ARG A 395 -1.89 6.19 26.87
C ARG A 395 -0.80 5.79 27.88
N ALA A 396 0.28 6.54 27.95
CA ALA A 396 1.36 6.28 28.90
C ALA A 396 0.88 6.33 30.36
N ARG A 397 -0.14 7.15 30.66
CA ARG A 397 -0.72 7.29 32.01
C ARG A 397 -1.81 6.26 32.30
N ASN A 398 -2.67 5.97 31.33
CA ASN A 398 -3.87 5.14 31.51
C ASN A 398 -3.68 3.68 31.05
N GLY A 399 -2.49 3.34 30.51
CA GLY A 399 -2.15 2.01 30.01
C GLY A 399 -2.26 1.91 28.48
N ALA A 400 -1.49 0.99 27.91
CA ALA A 400 -1.36 0.81 26.45
C ALA A 400 -2.69 0.48 25.73
N GLN A 401 -3.66 -0.06 26.47
CA GLN A 401 -4.98 -0.42 25.93
C GLN A 401 -5.97 0.75 25.90
N TRP A 402 -5.61 1.89 26.49
CA TRP A 402 -6.49 3.05 26.49
C TRP A 402 -6.71 3.58 25.07
N GLN A 403 -7.95 3.83 24.73
CA GLN A 403 -8.37 4.45 23.47
C GLN A 403 -9.46 5.48 23.75
N PRO A 404 -9.57 6.56 22.93
CA PRO A 404 -10.71 7.45 22.97
C PRO A 404 -12.04 6.69 22.82
N ALA A 405 -13.09 7.19 23.43
CA ALA A 405 -14.43 6.60 23.32
C ALA A 405 -14.91 6.56 21.86
N ASN A 406 -15.58 5.48 21.47
CA ASN A 406 -16.07 5.34 20.11
C ASN A 406 -17.35 6.17 19.93
N ALA A 407 -17.33 7.06 18.94
CA ALA A 407 -18.49 7.75 18.41
C ALA A 407 -18.89 7.15 17.06
N GLN A 408 -20.16 7.32 16.67
CA GLN A 408 -20.70 6.81 15.43
C GLN A 408 -21.07 7.96 14.48
N LEU A 409 -21.01 7.67 13.16
CA LEU A 409 -21.49 8.59 12.15
C LEU A 409 -22.95 8.31 11.86
N GLY A 410 -23.75 9.35 11.87
CA GLY A 410 -25.10 9.30 11.38
C GLY A 410 -25.16 9.32 9.85
N THR A 411 -26.35 9.57 9.31
CA THR A 411 -26.58 9.55 7.86
C THR A 411 -25.90 10.73 7.16
N MET A 412 -25.24 10.43 6.03
CA MET A 412 -24.66 11.41 5.13
C MET A 412 -25.71 12.39 4.59
N SER A 413 -25.41 13.66 4.60
CA SER A 413 -26.23 14.69 3.97
C SER A 413 -25.39 15.69 3.18
N GLU A 414 -25.98 16.26 2.13
CA GLU A 414 -25.33 17.28 1.33
C GLU A 414 -25.31 18.61 2.09
N ARG A 415 -24.16 19.32 2.03
CA ARG A 415 -24.01 20.65 2.61
C ARG A 415 -23.91 21.71 1.52
N ALA A 416 -22.74 21.88 0.88
CA ALA A 416 -22.56 22.75 -0.28
C ALA A 416 -22.47 21.97 -1.60
N GLY A 417 -22.43 20.65 -1.54
CA GLY A 417 -22.38 19.75 -2.70
C GLY A 417 -21.20 20.02 -3.61
N VAL A 418 -21.43 19.87 -4.90
CA VAL A 418 -20.40 19.96 -5.94
C VAL A 418 -19.66 21.31 -5.96
N ARG A 419 -20.24 22.36 -5.44
CA ARG A 419 -19.62 23.70 -5.39
C ARG A 419 -18.37 23.73 -4.52
N ALA A 420 -18.31 22.91 -3.47
CA ALA A 420 -17.18 22.85 -2.56
C ALA A 420 -15.91 22.27 -3.23
N TYR A 421 -16.05 21.50 -4.29
CA TYR A 421 -14.95 20.92 -5.06
C TYR A 421 -14.32 21.89 -6.07
N THR A 422 -15.00 22.99 -6.40
CA THR A 422 -14.47 23.97 -7.32
C THR A 422 -13.51 24.90 -6.59
N PRO A 423 -12.22 24.93 -6.93
CA PRO A 423 -11.35 25.95 -6.40
C PRO A 423 -11.85 27.31 -6.91
N THR A 424 -12.52 28.09 -6.06
CA THR A 424 -12.84 29.49 -6.41
C THR A 424 -11.54 30.15 -6.84
N PRO A 425 -11.54 30.94 -7.95
CA PRO A 425 -10.32 31.63 -8.39
C PRO A 425 -9.72 32.37 -7.21
N ARG A 426 -8.40 32.22 -7.01
CA ARG A 426 -7.66 33.03 -6.01
C ARG A 426 -8.11 34.46 -6.20
N ALA A 427 -8.69 35.06 -5.17
CA ALA A 427 -8.91 36.49 -5.16
C ALA A 427 -7.58 37.10 -5.62
N ARG A 428 -7.65 37.75 -6.81
CA ARG A 428 -6.50 38.33 -7.48
C ARG A 428 -5.71 39.09 -6.41
N ASP A 429 -4.46 38.73 -6.23
CA ASP A 429 -3.67 39.21 -5.12
C ASP A 429 -3.53 40.73 -5.27
N TRP A 430 -4.51 41.45 -4.68
CA TRP A 430 -4.65 42.91 -4.78
C TRP A 430 -3.32 43.60 -4.41
N LYS A 431 -2.58 43.01 -3.47
CA LYS A 431 -1.27 43.49 -3.06
C LYS A 431 -0.25 43.40 -4.20
N SER A 432 -0.26 42.31 -4.97
CA SER A 432 0.61 42.14 -6.12
C SER A 432 0.27 43.13 -7.24
N VAL A 433 -1.05 43.30 -7.50
CA VAL A 433 -1.51 44.28 -8.51
C VAL A 433 -1.12 45.71 -8.09
N LEU A 434 -1.28 46.04 -6.81
CA LEU A 434 -0.90 47.36 -6.27
C LEU A 434 0.62 47.60 -6.32
N LEU A 435 1.45 46.61 -6.01
CA LEU A 435 2.89 46.65 -6.13
C LEU A 435 3.32 46.84 -7.60
N TRP A 436 2.73 46.12 -8.54
CA TRP A 436 3.04 46.27 -9.96
C TRP A 436 2.60 47.64 -10.50
N THR A 437 1.41 48.13 -10.10
CA THR A 437 0.96 49.48 -10.49
C THR A 437 1.88 50.58 -9.91
N LEU A 438 2.32 50.42 -8.67
CA LEU A 438 3.24 51.39 -8.04
C LEU A 438 4.62 51.39 -8.72
N LEU A 439 5.10 50.18 -9.09
CA LEU A 439 6.36 50.02 -9.81
C LEU A 439 6.32 50.69 -11.20
N VAL A 440 5.23 50.43 -11.95
CA VAL A 440 5.02 51.03 -13.28
C VAL A 440 4.89 52.56 -13.17
N ALA A 441 4.10 53.05 -12.22
CA ALA A 441 3.95 54.49 -11.98
C ALA A 441 5.29 55.14 -11.59
N GLY A 442 6.08 54.52 -10.71
CA GLY A 442 7.42 54.99 -10.34
C GLY A 442 8.37 55.05 -11.52
N THR A 443 8.35 54.03 -12.36
CA THR A 443 9.19 53.95 -13.57
C THR A 443 8.83 55.07 -14.57
N LEU A 444 7.55 55.30 -14.79
CA LEU A 444 7.05 56.38 -15.66
C LEU A 444 7.42 57.75 -15.14
N LEU A 445 7.36 57.95 -13.83
CA LEU A 445 7.70 59.20 -13.17
C LEU A 445 9.22 59.51 -13.33
N VAL A 446 10.08 58.52 -13.06
CA VAL A 446 11.51 58.64 -13.25
C VAL A 446 11.86 58.91 -14.73
N THR A 447 11.23 58.19 -15.65
CA THR A 447 11.42 58.39 -17.09
C THR A 447 10.97 59.78 -17.52
N GLY A 448 9.84 60.25 -17.01
CA GLY A 448 9.34 61.63 -17.26
C GLY A 448 10.30 62.70 -16.76
N PHE A 449 10.87 62.56 -15.56
CA PHE A 449 11.87 63.48 -15.04
C PHE A 449 13.17 63.49 -15.88
N ALA A 450 13.63 62.28 -16.26
CA ALA A 450 14.84 62.16 -17.11
C ALA A 450 14.67 62.85 -18.47
N LEU A 451 13.52 62.66 -19.11
CA LEU A 451 13.16 63.31 -20.37
C LEU A 451 13.00 64.84 -20.22
N SER A 452 12.45 65.31 -19.10
CA SER A 452 12.30 66.72 -18.78
C SER A 452 13.67 67.41 -18.60
N LEU A 453 14.62 66.74 -17.92
CA LEU A 453 15.99 67.21 -17.75
C LEU A 453 16.77 67.30 -19.09
N LEU A 454 16.59 66.24 -19.92
CA LEU A 454 17.17 66.20 -21.27
C LEU A 454 16.64 67.31 -22.21
N ARG A 455 15.38 67.70 -22.05
CA ARG A 455 14.79 68.83 -22.82
C ARG A 455 15.32 70.18 -22.36
N ARG A 456 15.55 70.35 -21.05
CA ARG A 456 16.03 71.61 -20.44
C ARG A 456 17.49 71.88 -20.76
N SER A 457 18.33 70.88 -21.07
CA SER A 457 19.73 71.03 -21.46
C SER A 457 19.92 71.30 -22.95
N ARG A 458 18.84 71.44 -23.74
CA ARG A 458 18.90 71.76 -25.19
C ARG A 458 18.47 73.14 -25.56
N ASP A 459 18.19 74.02 -24.58
CA ASP A 459 18.07 75.47 -24.92
C ASP A 459 19.45 76.09 -25.10
N PRO A 460 19.83 76.50 -26.30
CA PRO A 460 21.11 77.19 -26.52
C PRO A 460 20.97 78.56 -25.92
N ALA A 461 21.93 78.94 -25.07
CA ALA A 461 22.14 80.32 -24.68
C ALA A 461 22.41 81.13 -25.93
N ASP A 462 21.55 82.15 -26.20
CA ASP A 462 21.71 83.11 -27.22
C ASP A 462 22.90 84.06 -26.81
N PRO A 463 23.88 84.33 -27.67
CA PRO A 463 24.95 85.28 -27.36
C PRO A 463 24.51 86.67 -27.76
N THR A 464 24.48 87.58 -26.80
CA THR A 464 24.65 89.06 -27.02
C THR A 464 25.78 89.55 -26.19
#